data_48230adc9679f15a5069d6536950012d
#
_entry.id   48230adc9679f15a5069d6536950012d
#
_cell.length_a   1.000
_cell.length_b   1.000
_cell.length_c   1.000
_cell.angle_alpha   90.00
_cell.angle_beta   90.00
_cell.angle_gamma   90.00
#
_symmetry.space_group_name_H-M   'P 1'
#
loop_
_entity.id
_entity.type
_entity.pdbx_description
1 polymer ?
#
loop_
_entity_poly.entity_id
_entity_poly.type
_entity_poly.pdbx_seq_one_letter_code
_entity_poly.pdbx_strand_id
1 'polypeptide(L)'
;NWLITLIDNRLKSFFENTEFDYISPPNIENDSSNYANFLKENQFSDMERVILISTISSYFQVQIFDKFLIKNKVLDQPFTEFGGKVVSNRNLFIPTLETISFIFHSNSIQGKIYIQTFFEDDHIFKKKNILYINYDDSFDSFLFSTLSLSAEFIQFISLGKKYRPTYSSNFPANILSTALDWEDLILDKNIIDELKTINTWVEHSVEIKNDISLLKKINSGYKALFYGPPGTGKTLTASLLGKMNGLDVYRVDLSQIVSKYIGETEK
;
A
#
# COMPACT_ATOMS: atom_id res chain seq x y z
N ASN A 1 16.19 7.27 -14.04
CA ASN A 1 16.91 6.86 -15.24
C ASN A 1 16.97 5.33 -15.43
N TRP A 2 17.17 4.52 -14.40
CA TRP A 2 17.25 3.06 -14.51
C TRP A 2 16.05 2.42 -15.23
N LEU A 3 14.83 2.71 -14.82
CA LEU A 3 13.61 2.16 -15.46
C LEU A 3 13.55 2.55 -16.95
N ILE A 4 13.91 3.77 -17.29
CA ILE A 4 13.92 4.24 -18.69
C ILE A 4 14.89 3.41 -19.52
N THR A 5 16.10 3.19 -19.03
CA THR A 5 17.10 2.38 -19.73
C THR A 5 16.67 0.92 -19.84
N LEU A 6 16.04 0.38 -18.78
CA LEU A 6 15.52 -0.98 -18.79
C LEU A 6 14.42 -1.16 -19.86
N ILE A 7 13.50 -0.18 -19.98
CA ILE A 7 12.48 -0.14 -21.03
C ILE A 7 13.11 -0.06 -22.42
N ASP A 8 14.09 0.82 -22.61
CA ASP A 8 14.78 0.97 -23.89
C ASP A 8 15.48 -0.31 -24.33
N ASN A 9 16.19 -0.96 -23.45
CA ASN A 9 16.87 -2.22 -23.72
C ASN A 9 15.86 -3.34 -24.03
N ARG A 10 14.73 -3.37 -23.33
CA ARG A 10 13.67 -4.34 -23.61
C ARG A 10 13.05 -4.11 -24.97
N LEU A 11 12.70 -2.89 -25.31
CA LEU A 11 12.13 -2.56 -26.62
C LEU A 11 13.15 -2.85 -27.76
N LYS A 12 14.41 -2.52 -27.56
CA LYS A 12 15.48 -2.86 -28.51
C LYS A 12 15.56 -4.39 -28.72
N SER A 13 15.65 -5.16 -27.64
CA SER A 13 15.68 -6.61 -27.68
C SER A 13 14.47 -7.19 -28.43
N PHE A 14 13.28 -6.64 -28.18
CA PHE A 14 12.03 -7.07 -28.82
C PHE A 14 12.01 -6.79 -30.34
N PHE A 15 12.37 -5.58 -30.76
CA PHE A 15 12.31 -5.20 -32.17
C PHE A 15 13.49 -5.73 -33.01
N GLU A 16 14.67 -5.86 -32.43
CA GLU A 16 15.87 -6.34 -33.12
C GLU A 16 16.08 -7.84 -32.95
N ASN A 17 15.22 -8.53 -32.17
CA ASN A 17 15.35 -9.94 -31.84
C ASN A 17 16.75 -10.29 -31.29
N THR A 18 17.28 -9.42 -30.44
CA THR A 18 18.58 -9.57 -29.78
C THR A 18 18.41 -10.04 -28.34
N GLU A 19 19.50 -10.50 -27.73
CA GLU A 19 19.50 -10.81 -26.29
C GLU A 19 19.18 -9.56 -25.47
N PHE A 20 18.48 -9.77 -24.36
CA PHE A 20 18.10 -8.67 -23.45
C PHE A 20 19.30 -8.21 -22.62
N ASP A 21 19.73 -6.99 -22.83
CA ASP A 21 20.77 -6.34 -22.03
C ASP A 21 20.14 -5.86 -20.72
N TYR A 22 20.19 -6.77 -19.71
CA TYR A 22 19.68 -6.49 -18.37
C TYR A 22 20.63 -5.57 -17.61
N ILE A 23 20.07 -4.52 -17.02
CA ILE A 23 20.79 -3.59 -16.14
C ILE A 23 20.28 -3.76 -14.72
N SER A 24 21.18 -4.12 -13.81
CA SER A 24 20.85 -4.23 -12.38
C SER A 24 20.38 -2.89 -11.80
N PRO A 25 19.49 -2.92 -10.80
CA PRO A 25 19.06 -1.72 -10.10
C PRO A 25 20.23 -0.93 -9.53
N PRO A 26 20.13 0.40 -9.46
CA PRO A 26 21.19 1.23 -8.89
C PRO A 26 21.46 0.86 -7.42
N ASN A 27 22.73 0.97 -7.03
CA ASN A 27 23.11 0.86 -5.63
C ASN A 27 22.50 2.04 -4.85
N ILE A 28 21.85 1.74 -3.74
CA ILE A 28 21.14 2.68 -2.88
C ILE A 28 21.78 2.84 -1.49
N GLU A 29 22.96 2.25 -1.25
CA GLU A 29 23.59 2.27 0.09
C GLU A 29 23.80 3.69 0.62
N ASN A 30 24.23 4.59 -0.24
CA ASN A 30 24.49 6.00 0.11
C ASN A 30 23.27 6.91 -0.08
N ASP A 31 22.13 6.38 -0.51
CA ASP A 31 20.90 7.15 -0.68
C ASP A 31 20.12 7.17 0.66
N SER A 32 19.83 8.37 1.18
CA SER A 32 19.09 8.60 2.42
C SER A 32 17.61 8.91 2.19
N SER A 33 17.11 8.81 0.96
CA SER A 33 15.70 9.02 0.67
C SER A 33 14.81 8.00 1.38
N ASN A 34 13.56 8.39 1.65
CA ASN A 34 12.58 7.48 2.27
C ASN A 34 12.38 6.22 1.43
N TYR A 35 12.42 6.35 0.10
CA TYR A 35 12.34 5.24 -0.82
C TYR A 35 13.54 4.28 -0.66
N ALA A 36 14.76 4.81 -0.66
CA ALA A 36 15.95 3.98 -0.53
C ALA A 36 16.01 3.28 0.85
N ASN A 37 15.69 3.99 1.91
CA ASN A 37 15.63 3.40 3.26
C ASN A 37 14.60 2.28 3.33
N PHE A 38 13.43 2.48 2.74
CA PHE A 38 12.39 1.46 2.67
C PHE A 38 12.85 0.19 1.92
N LEU A 39 13.57 0.35 0.80
CA LEU A 39 14.13 -0.79 0.06
C LEU A 39 15.19 -1.55 0.86
N LYS A 40 16.08 -0.83 1.56
CA LYS A 40 17.12 -1.43 2.42
C LYS A 40 16.52 -2.27 3.54
N GLU A 41 15.54 -1.72 4.25
CA GLU A 41 14.88 -2.38 5.38
C GLU A 41 14.13 -3.65 4.97
N ASN A 42 13.66 -3.73 3.74
CA ASN A 42 12.79 -4.81 3.30
C ASN A 42 13.43 -5.76 2.26
N GLN A 43 14.68 -5.55 1.88
CA GLN A 43 15.47 -6.42 1.00
C GLN A 43 14.77 -6.80 -0.32
N PHE A 44 14.23 -5.81 -1.03
CA PHE A 44 13.51 -6.03 -2.28
C PHE A 44 14.38 -6.65 -3.37
N SER A 45 13.84 -7.68 -4.02
CA SER A 45 14.40 -8.24 -5.25
C SER A 45 14.30 -7.26 -6.43
N ASP A 46 15.04 -7.52 -7.49
CA ASP A 46 15.04 -6.68 -8.68
C ASP A 46 13.63 -6.55 -9.30
N MET A 47 12.87 -7.64 -9.34
CA MET A 47 11.51 -7.63 -9.87
C MET A 47 10.56 -6.81 -8.99
N GLU A 48 10.64 -6.94 -7.68
CA GLU A 48 9.86 -6.10 -6.75
C GLU A 48 10.20 -4.62 -6.93
N ARG A 49 11.48 -4.30 -7.16
CA ARG A 49 11.91 -2.92 -7.45
C ARG A 49 11.34 -2.43 -8.78
N VAL A 50 11.28 -3.26 -9.82
CA VAL A 50 10.63 -2.89 -11.10
C VAL A 50 9.14 -2.66 -10.91
N ILE A 51 8.44 -3.55 -10.22
CA ILE A 51 7.01 -3.39 -9.92
C ILE A 51 6.77 -2.06 -9.19
N LEU A 52 7.51 -1.84 -8.12
CA LEU A 52 7.34 -0.67 -7.26
C LEU A 52 7.67 0.63 -8.01
N ILE A 53 8.82 0.70 -8.70
CA ILE A 53 9.23 1.92 -9.42
C ILE A 53 8.32 2.20 -10.63
N SER A 54 7.81 1.17 -11.29
CA SER A 54 6.84 1.34 -12.37
C SER A 54 5.53 1.92 -11.85
N THR A 55 5.06 1.43 -10.70
CA THR A 55 3.85 1.98 -10.07
C THR A 55 4.08 3.42 -9.58
N ILE A 56 5.22 3.72 -8.96
CA ILE A 56 5.58 5.10 -8.56
C ILE A 56 5.65 6.01 -9.79
N SER A 57 6.26 5.56 -10.87
CA SER A 57 6.39 6.35 -12.10
C SER A 57 5.04 6.64 -12.75
N SER A 58 4.07 5.76 -12.62
CA SER A 58 2.70 6.00 -13.11
C SER A 58 2.02 7.19 -12.41
N TYR A 59 2.43 7.52 -11.18
CA TYR A 59 1.92 8.68 -10.43
C TYR A 59 2.70 9.97 -10.75
N PHE A 60 4.03 9.89 -10.84
CA PHE A 60 4.87 11.08 -10.85
C PHE A 60 5.50 11.39 -12.22
N GLN A 61 5.68 10.39 -13.07
CA GLN A 61 6.37 10.51 -14.37
C GLN A 61 5.79 9.54 -15.41
N VAL A 62 4.49 9.54 -15.58
CA VAL A 62 3.80 8.58 -16.44
C VAL A 62 4.28 8.59 -17.89
N GLN A 63 4.79 9.72 -18.39
CA GLN A 63 5.38 9.86 -19.73
C GLN A 63 6.56 8.91 -20.02
N ILE A 64 7.15 8.29 -19.02
CA ILE A 64 8.17 7.24 -19.20
C ILE A 64 7.63 6.08 -20.05
N PHE A 65 6.34 5.81 -19.94
CA PHE A 65 5.67 4.70 -20.62
C PHE A 65 5.17 5.05 -22.03
N ASP A 66 5.29 6.30 -22.49
CA ASP A 66 4.83 6.72 -23.83
C ASP A 66 5.55 5.96 -24.95
N LYS A 67 6.72 5.40 -24.66
CA LYS A 67 7.44 4.52 -25.59
C LYS A 67 6.65 3.29 -26.01
N PHE A 68 5.69 2.85 -25.19
CA PHE A 68 4.80 1.73 -25.52
C PHE A 68 3.61 2.12 -26.40
N LEU A 69 3.46 3.42 -26.73
CA LEU A 69 2.46 3.89 -27.72
C LEU A 69 2.89 3.62 -29.17
N ILE A 70 4.05 3.02 -29.40
CA ILE A 70 4.51 2.60 -30.72
C ILE A 70 3.48 1.66 -31.33
N LYS A 71 3.10 1.94 -32.60
CA LYS A 71 2.16 1.14 -33.36
C LYS A 71 2.84 0.22 -34.34
N ASN A 72 2.25 -0.95 -34.55
CA ASN A 72 2.56 -1.80 -35.65
C ASN A 72 2.13 -1.11 -36.96
N LYS A 73 3.05 -0.85 -37.87
CA LYS A 73 2.81 -0.09 -39.10
C LYS A 73 1.87 -0.86 -40.08
N VAL A 74 1.79 -2.18 -39.95
CA VAL A 74 0.96 -3.01 -40.87
C VAL A 74 -0.48 -2.99 -40.39
N LEU A 75 -0.72 -3.06 -39.08
CA LEU A 75 -2.06 -3.16 -38.49
C LEU A 75 -2.61 -1.80 -38.01
N ASP A 76 -1.79 -0.76 -37.98
CA ASP A 76 -2.07 0.56 -37.39
C ASP A 76 -2.63 0.45 -35.95
N GLN A 77 -2.19 -0.54 -35.22
CA GLN A 77 -2.61 -0.80 -33.83
C GLN A 77 -1.40 -0.89 -32.90
N PRO A 78 -1.57 -0.57 -31.59
CA PRO A 78 -0.55 -0.83 -30.60
C PRO A 78 -0.14 -2.30 -30.56
N PHE A 79 1.08 -2.57 -30.17
CA PHE A 79 1.54 -3.93 -29.90
C PHE A 79 0.85 -4.45 -28.63
N THR A 80 0.05 -5.51 -28.78
CA THR A 80 -0.68 -6.11 -27.66
C THR A 80 0.23 -6.75 -26.63
N GLU A 81 1.45 -7.10 -27.05
CA GLU A 81 2.51 -7.65 -26.19
C GLU A 81 2.97 -6.70 -25.09
N PHE A 82 2.79 -5.40 -25.31
CA PHE A 82 3.18 -4.41 -24.32
C PHE A 82 2.14 -4.24 -23.20
N GLY A 83 0.93 -4.79 -23.37
CA GLY A 83 -0.17 -4.55 -22.45
C GLY A 83 -0.52 -3.06 -22.35
N GLY A 84 -0.88 -2.63 -21.16
CA GLY A 84 -1.19 -1.23 -20.88
C GLY A 84 -2.59 -0.81 -21.26
N LYS A 85 -3.02 0.33 -20.72
CA LYS A 85 -4.29 0.99 -21.06
C LYS A 85 -4.00 2.38 -21.63
N VAL A 86 -4.62 2.69 -22.76
CA VAL A 86 -4.47 4.00 -23.40
C VAL A 86 -5.66 4.89 -23.03
N VAL A 87 -5.37 6.00 -22.36
CA VAL A 87 -6.37 7.03 -22.05
C VAL A 87 -6.49 7.97 -23.26
N SER A 88 -7.46 7.71 -24.12
CA SER A 88 -7.60 8.31 -25.48
C SER A 88 -7.67 9.83 -25.46
N ASN A 89 -8.31 10.45 -24.45
CA ASN A 89 -8.44 11.92 -24.34
C ASN A 89 -7.12 12.63 -23.96
N ARG A 90 -6.08 11.90 -23.56
CA ARG A 90 -4.77 12.46 -23.16
C ARG A 90 -3.60 11.82 -23.87
N ASN A 91 -3.84 10.82 -24.74
CA ASN A 91 -2.79 9.99 -25.35
C ASN A 91 -1.78 9.47 -24.33
N LEU A 92 -2.27 9.03 -23.18
CA LEU A 92 -1.47 8.61 -22.05
C LEU A 92 -1.46 7.09 -21.97
N PHE A 93 -0.28 6.49 -21.84
CA PHE A 93 -0.14 5.06 -21.61
C PHE A 93 -0.03 4.78 -20.11
N ILE A 94 -0.96 3.98 -19.59
CA ILE A 94 -0.94 3.50 -18.21
C ILE A 94 -0.46 2.04 -18.20
N PRO A 95 0.67 1.73 -17.54
CA PRO A 95 1.17 0.36 -17.50
C PRO A 95 0.22 -0.55 -16.70
N THR A 96 0.03 -1.75 -17.21
CA THR A 96 -0.63 -2.87 -16.51
C THR A 96 0.41 -3.85 -16.00
N LEU A 97 -0.02 -4.88 -15.29
CA LEU A 97 0.86 -5.98 -14.89
C LEU A 97 1.49 -6.70 -16.09
N GLU A 98 0.77 -6.77 -17.23
CA GLU A 98 1.33 -7.24 -18.50
C GLU A 98 2.53 -6.40 -18.94
N THR A 99 2.40 -5.06 -18.91
CA THR A 99 3.50 -4.14 -19.24
C THR A 99 4.72 -4.36 -18.36
N ILE A 100 4.51 -4.51 -17.06
CA ILE A 100 5.59 -4.72 -16.09
C ILE A 100 6.25 -6.08 -16.33
N SER A 101 5.46 -7.12 -16.58
CA SER A 101 5.97 -8.44 -16.94
C SER A 101 6.77 -8.40 -18.24
N PHE A 102 6.30 -7.66 -19.25
CA PHE A 102 7.00 -7.48 -20.51
C PHE A 102 8.36 -6.80 -20.34
N ILE A 103 8.44 -5.75 -19.52
CA ILE A 103 9.71 -5.05 -19.26
C ILE A 103 10.76 -6.01 -18.73
N PHE A 104 10.40 -6.91 -17.83
CA PHE A 104 11.37 -7.81 -17.18
C PHE A 104 11.54 -9.13 -17.91
N HIS A 105 10.46 -9.75 -18.36
CA HIS A 105 10.42 -11.12 -18.89
C HIS A 105 10.01 -11.23 -20.37
N SER A 106 9.80 -10.10 -21.07
CA SER A 106 9.21 -10.12 -22.42
C SER A 106 7.86 -10.87 -22.43
N ASN A 107 7.58 -11.65 -23.45
CA ASN A 107 6.34 -12.44 -23.59
C ASN A 107 6.41 -13.83 -22.95
N SER A 108 7.31 -14.06 -22.01
CA SER A 108 7.46 -15.35 -21.33
C SER A 108 6.21 -15.68 -20.51
N ILE A 109 5.60 -16.83 -20.76
CA ILE A 109 4.47 -17.33 -19.96
C ILE A 109 4.90 -17.53 -18.49
N GLN A 110 6.11 -18.05 -18.27
CA GLN A 110 6.67 -18.23 -16.95
C GLN A 110 6.80 -16.90 -16.20
N GLY A 111 7.24 -15.84 -16.90
CA GLY A 111 7.30 -14.50 -16.34
C GLY A 111 5.93 -13.93 -15.95
N LYS A 112 4.92 -14.18 -16.77
CA LYS A 112 3.52 -13.79 -16.50
C LYS A 112 2.92 -14.54 -15.30
N ILE A 113 3.29 -15.80 -15.11
CA ILE A 113 2.90 -16.56 -13.91
C ILE A 113 3.68 -16.06 -12.69
N TYR A 114 4.98 -15.83 -12.84
CA TYR A 114 5.84 -15.40 -11.75
C TYR A 114 5.42 -14.06 -11.13
N ILE A 115 4.97 -13.08 -11.96
CA ILE A 115 4.53 -11.79 -11.42
C ILE A 115 3.33 -11.92 -10.46
N GLN A 116 2.53 -12.98 -10.55
CA GLN A 116 1.38 -13.19 -9.66
C GLN A 116 1.80 -13.45 -8.23
N THR A 117 2.96 -14.08 -8.02
CA THR A 117 3.46 -14.41 -6.67
C THR A 117 3.73 -13.18 -5.81
N PHE A 118 3.97 -12.02 -6.41
CA PHE A 118 4.17 -10.76 -5.69
C PHE A 118 2.88 -10.13 -5.15
N PHE A 119 1.73 -10.73 -5.42
CA PHE A 119 0.43 -10.23 -4.99
C PHE A 119 -0.34 -11.23 -4.11
N GLU A 120 0.34 -12.27 -3.66
CA GLU A 120 -0.19 -13.21 -2.67
C GLU A 120 -0.35 -12.52 -1.30
N ASP A 121 -1.21 -13.09 -0.44
CA ASP A 121 -1.59 -12.49 0.85
C ASP A 121 -0.41 -12.32 1.82
N ASP A 122 0.60 -13.18 1.70
CA ASP A 122 1.79 -13.16 2.54
C ASP A 122 2.91 -12.26 2.00
N HIS A 123 2.79 -11.74 0.77
CA HIS A 123 3.78 -10.87 0.18
C HIS A 123 3.81 -9.49 0.84
N ILE A 124 5.00 -8.87 0.88
CA ILE A 124 5.23 -7.57 1.55
C ILE A 124 4.35 -6.44 0.98
N PHE A 125 4.05 -6.44 -0.32
CA PHE A 125 3.21 -5.43 -0.95
C PHE A 125 1.83 -5.38 -0.31
N LYS A 126 1.26 -6.54 0.01
CA LYS A 126 -0.05 -6.66 0.66
C LYS A 126 0.05 -6.49 2.17
N LYS A 127 0.99 -7.18 2.84
CA LYS A 127 1.18 -7.09 4.30
C LYS A 127 1.40 -5.67 4.81
N LYS A 128 2.17 -4.86 4.06
CA LYS A 128 2.46 -3.46 4.42
C LYS A 128 1.56 -2.46 3.72
N ASN A 129 0.53 -2.91 3.01
CA ASN A 129 -0.40 -2.06 2.27
C ASN A 129 0.34 -1.04 1.38
N ILE A 130 1.28 -1.52 0.55
CA ILE A 130 2.13 -0.65 -0.28
C ILE A 130 1.41 -0.29 -1.57
N LEU A 131 0.93 -1.33 -2.25
CA LEU A 131 0.22 -1.22 -3.52
C LEU A 131 -0.88 -2.26 -3.63
N TYR A 132 -1.84 -2.01 -4.50
CA TYR A 132 -2.96 -2.90 -4.77
C TYR A 132 -3.32 -2.90 -6.25
N ILE A 133 -4.01 -3.96 -6.67
CA ILE A 133 -4.46 -4.17 -8.04
C ILE A 133 -5.81 -3.50 -8.23
N ASN A 134 -5.96 -2.73 -9.31
CA ASN A 134 -7.24 -2.17 -9.74
C ASN A 134 -7.81 -3.03 -10.87
N TYR A 135 -8.94 -3.63 -10.61
CA TYR A 135 -9.77 -4.29 -11.61
C TYR A 135 -10.83 -3.29 -12.09
N ASP A 136 -10.73 -2.83 -13.35
CA ASP A 136 -11.64 -1.79 -13.85
C ASP A 136 -12.96 -2.38 -14.34
N ASP A 137 -12.93 -3.61 -14.89
CA ASP A 137 -14.08 -4.32 -15.45
C ASP A 137 -14.12 -5.79 -15.02
N SER A 138 -15.33 -6.39 -15.09
CA SER A 138 -15.54 -7.81 -14.80
C SER A 138 -14.78 -8.77 -15.73
N PHE A 139 -14.27 -8.28 -16.84
CA PHE A 139 -13.45 -9.03 -17.82
C PHE A 139 -11.95 -8.79 -17.68
N ASP A 140 -11.53 -7.87 -16.81
CA ASP A 140 -10.10 -7.63 -16.60
C ASP A 140 -9.45 -8.86 -15.95
N SER A 141 -8.61 -9.52 -16.74
CA SER A 141 -7.73 -10.53 -16.16
C SER A 141 -6.67 -9.86 -15.28
N PHE A 142 -6.08 -10.60 -14.36
CA PHE A 142 -5.00 -10.15 -13.50
C PHE A 142 -3.93 -9.33 -14.26
N LEU A 143 -3.49 -9.80 -15.43
CA LEU A 143 -2.44 -9.14 -16.21
C LEU A 143 -2.86 -7.79 -16.81
N PHE A 144 -4.14 -7.62 -17.14
CA PHE A 144 -4.64 -6.35 -17.70
C PHE A 144 -5.01 -5.32 -16.65
N SER A 145 -4.88 -5.66 -15.37
CA SER A 145 -5.13 -4.75 -14.26
C SER A 145 -3.99 -3.77 -14.08
N THR A 146 -4.34 -2.56 -13.65
CA THR A 146 -3.36 -1.52 -13.26
C THR A 146 -3.01 -1.63 -11.79
N LEU A 147 -1.90 -0.99 -11.40
CA LEU A 147 -1.47 -0.91 -10.01
C LEU A 147 -1.69 0.49 -9.45
N SER A 148 -2.10 0.54 -8.19
CA SER A 148 -2.15 1.78 -7.42
C SER A 148 -1.30 1.68 -6.17
N LEU A 149 -0.66 2.80 -5.80
CA LEU A 149 -0.03 2.96 -4.50
C LEU A 149 -1.08 3.28 -3.44
N SER A 150 -0.89 2.79 -2.23
CA SER A 150 -1.68 3.25 -1.10
C SER A 150 -1.40 4.71 -0.77
N ALA A 151 -2.39 5.41 -0.23
CA ALA A 151 -2.22 6.80 0.18
C ALA A 151 -1.13 6.94 1.27
N GLU A 152 -1.04 5.94 2.14
CA GLU A 152 -0.01 5.83 3.18
C GLU A 152 1.38 5.79 2.58
N PHE A 153 1.58 4.96 1.57
CA PHE A 153 2.88 4.82 0.93
C PHE A 153 3.27 6.05 0.13
N ILE A 154 2.32 6.67 -0.58
CA ILE A 154 2.55 7.94 -1.30
C ILE A 154 3.02 9.03 -0.31
N GLN A 155 2.35 9.19 0.82
CA GLN A 155 2.73 10.18 1.83
C GLN A 155 4.10 9.87 2.44
N PHE A 156 4.38 8.61 2.70
CA PHE A 156 5.66 8.18 3.22
C PHE A 156 6.82 8.49 2.25
N ILE A 157 6.73 8.09 0.99
CA ILE A 157 7.81 8.31 0.02
C ILE A 157 7.99 9.80 -0.34
N SER A 158 6.90 10.58 -0.38
CA SER A 158 6.93 11.99 -0.77
C SER A 158 7.36 12.92 0.35
N LEU A 159 6.82 12.70 1.56
CA LEU A 159 6.95 13.63 2.68
C LEU A 159 7.68 13.04 3.89
N GLY A 160 7.99 11.75 3.90
CA GLY A 160 8.54 11.04 5.05
C GLY A 160 7.59 10.97 6.24
N LYS A 161 6.30 11.22 6.04
CA LYS A 161 5.32 11.32 7.11
C LYS A 161 4.46 10.07 7.17
N LYS A 162 4.09 9.69 8.40
CA LYS A 162 3.06 8.67 8.61
C LYS A 162 1.72 9.21 8.09
N TYR A 163 1.06 8.43 7.27
CA TYR A 163 -0.27 8.76 6.78
C TYR A 163 -1.28 8.75 7.94
N ARG A 164 -2.12 9.78 7.98
CA ARG A 164 -3.23 9.90 8.92
C ARG A 164 -4.50 10.10 8.14
N PRO A 165 -5.32 9.04 7.97
CA PRO A 165 -6.57 9.18 7.24
C PRO A 165 -7.47 10.22 7.89
N THR A 166 -8.09 11.05 7.07
CA THR A 166 -9.10 12.01 7.50
C THR A 166 -10.50 11.43 7.26
N TYR A 167 -11.49 11.98 7.94
CA TYR A 167 -12.88 11.57 7.78
C TYR A 167 -13.31 11.57 6.30
N SER A 168 -13.88 10.48 5.86
CA SER A 168 -14.49 10.34 4.53
C SER A 168 -15.58 9.27 4.54
N SER A 169 -16.36 9.16 3.48
CA SER A 169 -17.35 8.08 3.34
C SER A 169 -16.74 6.66 3.41
N ASN A 170 -15.47 6.52 3.01
CA ASN A 170 -14.74 5.25 3.06
C ASN A 170 -14.00 5.05 4.38
N PHE A 171 -13.79 6.11 5.14
CA PHE A 171 -13.15 6.09 6.45
C PHE A 171 -13.94 6.97 7.42
N PRO A 172 -15.08 6.49 7.97
CA PRO A 172 -15.98 7.27 8.83
C PRO A 172 -15.44 7.36 10.26
N ALA A 173 -14.20 7.84 10.41
CA ALA A 173 -13.53 7.97 11.68
C ALA A 173 -12.83 9.31 11.81
N ASN A 174 -12.87 9.90 12.98
CA ASN A 174 -12.19 11.14 13.31
C ASN A 174 -11.04 10.88 14.26
N ILE A 175 -9.88 11.48 13.98
CA ILE A 175 -8.75 11.41 14.89
C ILE A 175 -9.08 12.15 16.18
N LEU A 176 -8.75 11.52 17.30
CA LEU A 176 -8.85 12.11 18.61
C LEU A 176 -7.47 12.59 19.04
N SER A 177 -7.38 13.82 19.52
CA SER A 177 -6.18 14.39 20.13
C SER A 177 -6.57 15.05 21.45
N THR A 178 -5.65 15.04 22.42
CA THR A 178 -5.81 15.72 23.70
C THR A 178 -4.55 16.47 24.07
N ALA A 179 -4.74 17.67 24.62
CA ALA A 179 -3.65 18.43 25.22
C ALA A 179 -3.32 17.96 26.65
N LEU A 180 -4.21 17.17 27.26
CA LEU A 180 -4.05 16.66 28.62
C LEU A 180 -3.00 15.53 28.65
N ASP A 181 -2.44 15.32 29.82
CA ASP A 181 -1.50 14.25 30.11
C ASP A 181 -2.13 13.19 31.05
N TRP A 182 -1.41 12.11 31.30
CA TRP A 182 -1.92 11.00 32.12
C TRP A 182 -2.22 11.43 33.54
N GLU A 183 -1.46 12.37 34.07
CA GLU A 183 -1.60 12.93 35.40
C GLU A 183 -2.88 13.74 35.59
N ASP A 184 -3.47 14.23 34.50
CA ASP A 184 -4.75 14.95 34.51
C ASP A 184 -5.95 14.01 34.65
N LEU A 185 -5.75 12.68 34.51
CA LEU A 185 -6.78 11.68 34.55
C LEU A 185 -7.01 11.18 35.98
N ILE A 186 -8.13 11.59 36.57
CA ILE A 186 -8.51 11.20 37.92
C ILE A 186 -9.46 10.00 37.84
N LEU A 187 -8.97 8.83 38.24
CA LEU A 187 -9.74 7.56 38.24
C LEU A 187 -9.49 6.78 39.52
N ASP A 188 -10.40 5.87 39.84
CA ASP A 188 -10.24 4.90 40.90
C ASP A 188 -9.05 3.97 40.63
N LYS A 189 -8.37 3.56 41.72
CA LYS A 189 -7.16 2.72 41.64
C LYS A 189 -7.39 1.42 40.84
N ASN A 190 -8.55 0.77 41.00
CA ASN A 190 -8.88 -0.47 40.32
C ASN A 190 -8.93 -0.25 38.81
N ILE A 191 -9.51 0.89 38.35
CA ILE A 191 -9.58 1.23 36.93
C ILE A 191 -8.16 1.51 36.38
N ILE A 192 -7.33 2.20 37.17
CA ILE A 192 -5.93 2.45 36.77
C ILE A 192 -5.17 1.13 36.58
N ASP A 193 -5.37 0.15 37.43
CA ASP A 193 -4.69 -1.14 37.32
C ASP A 193 -5.17 -1.96 36.09
N GLU A 194 -6.47 -1.88 35.74
CA GLU A 194 -6.97 -2.43 34.49
C GLU A 194 -6.38 -1.73 33.25
N LEU A 195 -6.25 -0.40 33.27
CA LEU A 195 -5.65 0.38 32.20
C LEU A 195 -4.17 0.06 32.02
N LYS A 196 -3.42 -0.24 33.08
CA LYS A 196 -2.04 -0.71 32.99
C LYS A 196 -1.95 -2.02 32.21
N THR A 197 -2.91 -2.95 32.40
CA THR A 197 -2.97 -4.20 31.64
C THR A 197 -3.14 -3.93 30.15
N ILE A 198 -4.01 -2.98 29.78
CA ILE A 198 -4.20 -2.57 28.39
C ILE A 198 -2.90 -1.97 27.85
N ASN A 199 -2.27 -1.08 28.59
CA ASN A 199 -1.02 -0.42 28.21
C ASN A 199 0.11 -1.43 27.97
N THR A 200 0.31 -2.38 28.88
CA THR A 200 1.30 -3.45 28.74
C THR A 200 1.05 -4.29 27.48
N TRP A 201 -0.23 -4.61 27.20
CA TRP A 201 -0.56 -5.32 25.96
C TRP A 201 -0.20 -4.50 24.71
N VAL A 202 -0.47 -3.19 24.69
CA VAL A 202 -0.15 -2.30 23.58
C VAL A 202 1.36 -2.20 23.39
N GLU A 203 2.13 -2.02 24.45
CA GLU A 203 3.60 -1.97 24.42
C GLU A 203 4.22 -3.22 23.79
N HIS A 204 3.74 -4.40 24.15
CA HIS A 204 4.23 -5.68 23.63
C HIS A 204 3.51 -6.17 22.36
N SER A 205 2.60 -5.38 21.81
CA SER A 205 1.76 -5.79 20.68
C SER A 205 2.56 -6.17 19.40
N VAL A 206 3.71 -5.54 19.20
CA VAL A 206 4.62 -5.85 18.07
C VAL A 206 5.32 -7.19 18.27
N GLU A 207 5.77 -7.47 19.49
CA GLU A 207 6.41 -8.75 19.84
C GLU A 207 5.41 -9.91 19.71
N ILE A 208 4.21 -9.71 20.21
CA ILE A 208 3.10 -10.68 20.11
C ILE A 208 2.78 -10.98 18.64
N LYS A 209 2.76 -9.96 17.77
CA LYS A 209 2.50 -10.13 16.33
C LYS A 209 3.62 -10.84 15.58
N ASN A 210 4.83 -10.83 16.10
CA ASN A 210 5.97 -11.51 15.49
C ASN A 210 6.12 -12.96 15.96
N ASP A 211 5.44 -13.37 17.02
CA ASP A 211 5.45 -14.74 17.51
C ASP A 211 4.33 -15.58 16.87
N ILE A 212 4.72 -16.43 15.92
CA ILE A 212 3.81 -17.32 15.18
C ILE A 212 3.02 -18.25 16.10
N SER A 213 3.60 -18.63 17.24
CA SER A 213 2.94 -19.53 18.22
C SER A 213 1.82 -18.82 18.97
N LEU A 214 1.98 -17.53 19.24
CA LEU A 214 1.01 -16.67 19.90
C LEU A 214 -0.10 -16.22 18.94
N LEU A 215 0.23 -15.92 17.69
CA LEU A 215 -0.75 -15.49 16.67
C LEU A 215 -1.88 -16.52 16.44
N LYS A 216 -1.58 -17.81 16.63
CA LYS A 216 -2.60 -18.87 16.53
C LYS A 216 -3.57 -18.92 17.72
N LYS A 217 -3.21 -18.28 18.84
CA LYS A 217 -3.94 -18.37 20.13
C LYS A 217 -4.57 -17.05 20.57
N ILE A 218 -4.06 -15.92 20.08
CA ILE A 218 -4.45 -14.59 20.51
C ILE A 218 -5.00 -13.81 19.31
N ASN A 219 -6.14 -13.15 19.50
CA ASN A 219 -6.68 -12.24 18.49
C ASN A 219 -5.71 -11.06 18.23
N SER A 220 -5.69 -10.56 17.00
CA SER A 220 -4.77 -9.52 16.54
C SER A 220 -4.97 -8.12 17.15
N GLY A 221 -5.77 -7.97 18.19
CA GLY A 221 -6.02 -6.72 18.88
C GLY A 221 -6.64 -6.91 20.25
N TYR A 222 -6.35 -5.99 21.16
CA TYR A 222 -7.00 -5.95 22.47
C TYR A 222 -8.38 -5.30 22.34
N LYS A 223 -9.40 -5.92 22.93
CA LYS A 223 -10.78 -5.40 22.96
C LYS A 223 -11.13 -5.02 24.39
N ALA A 224 -11.39 -3.74 24.62
CA ALA A 224 -11.81 -3.21 25.92
C ALA A 224 -13.19 -2.52 25.79
N LEU A 225 -14.02 -2.66 26.79
CA LEU A 225 -15.29 -1.97 26.92
C LEU A 225 -15.21 -0.93 28.02
N PHE A 226 -15.23 0.36 27.63
CA PHE A 226 -15.37 1.47 28.59
C PHE A 226 -16.84 1.81 28.78
N TYR A 227 -17.39 1.60 29.98
CA TYR A 227 -18.78 1.89 30.31
C TYR A 227 -18.90 2.81 31.51
N GLY A 228 -20.03 3.47 31.66
CA GLY A 228 -20.29 4.41 32.76
C GLY A 228 -21.03 5.68 32.28
N PRO A 229 -21.40 6.58 33.20
CA PRO A 229 -22.15 7.80 32.89
C PRO A 229 -21.41 8.71 31.90
N PRO A 230 -22.10 9.64 31.20
CA PRO A 230 -21.46 10.69 30.42
C PRO A 230 -20.51 11.52 31.29
N GLY A 231 -19.40 12.01 30.72
CA GLY A 231 -18.47 12.88 31.41
C GLY A 231 -17.42 12.17 32.31
N THR A 232 -17.44 10.84 32.44
CA THR A 232 -16.51 10.09 33.31
C THR A 232 -15.14 9.80 32.67
N GLY A 233 -14.74 10.52 31.63
CA GLY A 233 -13.40 10.45 31.05
C GLY A 233 -13.13 9.30 30.08
N LYS A 234 -14.14 8.47 29.66
CA LYS A 234 -13.93 7.31 28.79
C LYS A 234 -13.15 7.61 27.50
N THR A 235 -13.57 8.63 26.78
CA THR A 235 -12.92 9.06 25.53
C THR A 235 -11.53 9.64 25.79
N LEU A 236 -11.38 10.40 26.88
CA LEU A 236 -10.10 10.94 27.30
C LEU A 236 -9.11 9.82 27.62
N THR A 237 -9.53 8.81 28.38
CA THR A 237 -8.71 7.63 28.71
C THR A 237 -8.20 6.93 27.44
N ALA A 238 -9.09 6.71 26.46
CA ALA A 238 -8.66 6.13 25.18
C ALA A 238 -7.64 6.99 24.44
N SER A 239 -7.83 8.33 24.43
CA SER A 239 -6.91 9.26 23.79
C SER A 239 -5.54 9.30 24.50
N LEU A 240 -5.53 9.23 25.82
CA LEU A 240 -4.31 9.23 26.63
C LEU A 240 -3.53 7.92 26.47
N LEU A 241 -4.20 6.76 26.43
CA LEU A 241 -3.58 5.48 26.14
C LEU A 241 -2.87 5.49 24.77
N GLY A 242 -3.51 6.06 23.74
CA GLY A 242 -2.87 6.24 22.46
C GLY A 242 -1.68 7.19 22.50
N LYS A 243 -1.83 8.35 23.17
CA LYS A 243 -0.76 9.35 23.32
C LYS A 243 0.48 8.77 23.99
N MET A 244 0.31 8.01 25.07
CA MET A 244 1.41 7.36 25.81
C MET A 244 2.19 6.37 24.93
N ASN A 245 1.51 5.66 24.06
CA ASN A 245 2.09 4.65 23.18
C ASN A 245 2.49 5.18 21.80
N GLY A 246 2.39 6.48 21.55
CA GLY A 246 2.68 7.08 20.24
C GLY A 246 1.74 6.60 19.13
N LEU A 247 0.53 6.16 19.48
CA LEU A 247 -0.49 5.65 18.56
C LEU A 247 -1.54 6.71 18.28
N ASP A 248 -1.97 6.76 17.02
CA ASP A 248 -3.11 7.58 16.64
C ASP A 248 -4.41 6.90 17.10
N VAL A 249 -5.30 7.66 17.71
CA VAL A 249 -6.59 7.19 18.20
C VAL A 249 -7.69 7.75 17.31
N TYR A 250 -8.59 6.87 16.85
CA TYR A 250 -9.71 7.25 16.01
C TYR A 250 -11.04 6.93 16.68
N ARG A 251 -11.94 7.88 16.62
CA ARG A 251 -13.34 7.70 17.02
C ARG A 251 -14.19 7.40 15.78
N VAL A 252 -14.84 6.26 15.79
CA VAL A 252 -15.77 5.83 14.76
C VAL A 252 -17.20 6.03 15.24
N ASP A 253 -18.04 6.64 14.42
CA ASP A 253 -19.48 6.75 14.68
C ASP A 253 -20.20 5.57 14.02
N LEU A 254 -20.68 4.64 14.85
CA LEU A 254 -21.37 3.45 14.37
C LEU A 254 -22.65 3.75 13.59
N SER A 255 -23.35 4.84 13.90
CA SER A 255 -24.57 5.23 13.18
C SER A 255 -24.30 5.48 11.70
N GLN A 256 -23.13 6.01 11.37
CA GLN A 256 -22.74 6.31 9.99
C GLN A 256 -22.29 5.05 9.23
N ILE A 257 -21.73 4.07 9.93
CA ILE A 257 -21.38 2.77 9.32
C ILE A 257 -22.67 2.02 8.98
N VAL A 258 -23.58 1.93 9.93
CA VAL A 258 -24.86 1.20 9.77
C VAL A 258 -25.70 1.81 8.66
N SER A 259 -25.79 3.13 8.54
CA SER A 259 -26.56 3.80 7.47
C SER A 259 -26.01 3.51 6.07
N LYS A 260 -24.69 3.35 5.92
CA LYS A 260 -24.06 3.00 4.64
C LYS A 260 -24.43 1.57 4.20
N TYR A 261 -24.43 0.60 5.11
CA TYR A 261 -24.77 -0.79 4.81
C TYR A 261 -26.26 -1.04 4.60
N ILE A 262 -27.14 -0.31 5.29
CA ILE A 262 -28.58 -0.41 5.09
C ILE A 262 -29.00 0.24 3.75
N GLY A 263 -28.34 1.31 3.32
CA GLY A 263 -28.62 1.96 2.02
C GLY A 263 -28.14 1.18 0.79
N GLU A 264 -27.18 0.26 0.93
CA GLU A 264 -26.72 -0.61 -0.16
C GLU A 264 -27.60 -1.84 -0.38
N THR A 265 -28.45 -2.21 0.57
CA THR A 265 -29.39 -3.35 0.45
C THR A 265 -30.72 -2.98 -0.22
N GLU A 266 -30.96 -1.69 -0.50
CA GLU A 266 -32.20 -1.20 -1.13
C GLU A 266 -32.02 -0.76 -2.61
N LYS A 267 -30.91 -1.13 -3.26
CA LYS A 267 -30.70 -0.83 -4.69
C LYS A 267 -30.63 -2.09 -5.51
#